data_63d36abd4c26d48761fc807f3c0f421d
#
_entry.id   63d36abd4c26d48761fc807f3c0f421d
#
_cell.length_a   1.000
_cell.length_b   1.000
_cell.length_c   1.000
_cell.angle_alpha   90.00
_cell.angle_beta   90.00
_cell.angle_gamma   90.00
#
_symmetry.space_group_name_H-M   'P 1'
#
loop_
_entity.id
_entity.type
_entity.pdbx_description
1 polymer ?
#
loop_
_entity_poly.entity_id
_entity_poly.type
_entity_poly.pdbx_seq_one_letter_code
_entity_poly.pdbx_strand_id
1 'polypeptide(L)'
;MAGAKEVAKAVGGLAVECDVSDESAVSGLVSTAVEKFGRIDLMVSNAGYVTVGALEAPDEELKKMFDVHVMAHLWAARHSIPHMVEAGGGYLLNTASAAGLLTQLGSLHYSVTKHAAISLSEFLSISYREHGIKVSVLCPQSVETDILQNSPTRELLSEGTSNPAAVDGVLTPEEVAQSVIEGVREEKFHILPHPEVSEYSRRKSDDIDRWLAGMHRFQQKLFPAGESPSDWLIS
;
A
#
# COMPACT_ATOMS: atom_id res chain seq x y z
N MET A 1 -5.33 18.32 -6.31
CA MET A 1 -5.83 18.72 -7.66
C MET A 1 -4.77 19.29 -8.60
N ALA A 2 -3.84 20.19 -8.20
CA ALA A 2 -2.84 20.75 -9.14
C ALA A 2 -2.00 19.67 -9.82
N GLY A 3 -1.34 18.77 -9.05
CA GLY A 3 -0.53 17.68 -9.59
C GLY A 3 -1.30 16.72 -10.50
N ALA A 4 -2.54 16.35 -10.11
CA ALA A 4 -3.37 15.48 -10.96
C ALA A 4 -3.70 16.11 -12.32
N LYS A 5 -3.93 17.43 -12.37
CA LYS A 5 -4.17 18.17 -13.64
C LYS A 5 -2.90 18.21 -14.52
N GLU A 6 -1.74 18.34 -13.90
CA GLU A 6 -0.46 18.34 -14.62
C GLU A 6 -0.19 16.98 -15.26
N VAL A 7 -0.34 15.89 -14.48
CA VAL A 7 -0.21 14.53 -15.00
C VAL A 7 -1.24 14.26 -16.10
N ALA A 8 -2.51 14.58 -15.86
CA ALA A 8 -3.57 14.39 -16.86
C ALA A 8 -3.25 15.11 -18.18
N LYS A 9 -2.72 16.33 -18.12
CA LYS A 9 -2.28 17.07 -19.32
C LYS A 9 -1.14 16.36 -20.04
N ALA A 10 -0.16 15.82 -19.30
CA ALA A 10 1.00 15.16 -19.87
C ALA A 10 0.64 13.85 -20.61
N VAL A 11 -0.36 13.10 -20.09
CA VAL A 11 -0.76 11.79 -20.66
C VAL A 11 -2.05 11.84 -21.48
N GLY A 12 -2.64 13.03 -21.69
CA GLY A 12 -3.93 13.16 -22.39
C GLY A 12 -5.11 12.59 -21.60
N GLY A 13 -5.01 12.54 -20.28
CA GLY A 13 -6.00 11.98 -19.38
C GLY A 13 -7.00 12.99 -18.82
N LEU A 14 -7.74 12.59 -17.80
CA LEU A 14 -8.71 13.40 -17.06
C LEU A 14 -8.33 13.42 -15.57
N ALA A 15 -8.29 14.62 -14.98
CA ALA A 15 -8.12 14.79 -13.53
C ALA A 15 -9.48 14.92 -12.85
N VAL A 16 -9.78 14.03 -11.90
CA VAL A 16 -11.00 14.03 -11.10
C VAL A 16 -10.61 14.17 -9.63
N GLU A 17 -11.32 15.05 -8.90
CA GLU A 17 -11.16 15.15 -7.45
C GLU A 17 -11.89 14.00 -6.77
N CYS A 18 -11.18 13.24 -5.93
CA CYS A 18 -11.72 12.09 -5.24
C CYS A 18 -11.06 11.96 -3.87
N ASP A 19 -11.84 11.99 -2.82
CA ASP A 19 -11.43 11.50 -1.51
C ASP A 19 -11.64 9.98 -1.48
N VAL A 20 -10.57 9.23 -1.48
CA VAL A 20 -10.64 7.77 -1.52
C VAL A 20 -11.18 7.15 -0.23
N SER A 21 -11.27 7.92 0.86
CA SER A 21 -11.90 7.50 2.12
C SER A 21 -13.44 7.61 2.09
N ASP A 22 -14.02 8.06 0.98
CA ASP A 22 -15.47 8.14 0.73
C ASP A 22 -15.88 7.24 -0.43
N GLU A 23 -16.71 6.22 -0.14
CA GLU A 23 -17.21 5.29 -1.17
C GLU A 23 -17.93 6.01 -2.31
N SER A 24 -18.70 7.07 -2.01
CA SER A 24 -19.45 7.80 -3.04
C SER A 24 -18.52 8.52 -4.01
N ALA A 25 -17.41 9.07 -3.51
CA ALA A 25 -16.39 9.70 -4.34
C ALA A 25 -15.68 8.67 -5.24
N VAL A 26 -15.35 7.48 -4.71
CA VAL A 26 -14.75 6.39 -5.49
C VAL A 26 -15.72 5.88 -6.55
N SER A 27 -17.01 5.71 -6.23
CA SER A 27 -18.04 5.34 -7.19
C SER A 27 -18.18 6.37 -8.30
N GLY A 28 -18.19 7.66 -7.95
CA GLY A 28 -18.24 8.77 -8.90
C GLY A 28 -17.01 8.82 -9.83
N LEU A 29 -15.82 8.53 -9.31
CA LEU A 29 -14.60 8.41 -10.10
C LEU A 29 -14.71 7.31 -11.16
N VAL A 30 -15.18 6.12 -10.75
CA VAL A 30 -15.38 4.97 -11.65
C VAL A 30 -16.41 5.31 -12.73
N SER A 31 -17.57 5.88 -12.34
CA SER A 31 -18.63 6.31 -13.28
C SER A 31 -18.10 7.31 -14.30
N THR A 32 -17.35 8.32 -13.84
CA THR A 32 -16.74 9.33 -14.71
C THR A 32 -15.77 8.70 -15.72
N ALA A 33 -14.98 7.71 -15.29
CA ALA A 33 -14.05 7.01 -16.18
C ALA A 33 -14.80 6.21 -17.26
N VAL A 34 -15.85 5.47 -16.88
CA VAL A 34 -16.68 4.68 -17.80
C VAL A 34 -17.43 5.60 -18.78
N GLU A 35 -18.03 6.69 -18.31
CA GLU A 35 -18.71 7.66 -19.17
C GLU A 35 -17.77 8.32 -20.19
N LYS A 36 -16.55 8.62 -19.77
CA LYS A 36 -15.57 9.33 -20.61
C LYS A 36 -14.84 8.42 -21.59
N PHE A 37 -14.48 7.21 -21.17
CA PHE A 37 -13.58 6.31 -21.91
C PHE A 37 -14.24 5.01 -22.35
N GLY A 38 -15.46 4.71 -21.89
CA GLY A 38 -16.26 3.56 -22.28
C GLY A 38 -15.93 2.27 -21.55
N ARG A 39 -14.75 2.14 -20.93
CA ARG A 39 -14.30 0.95 -20.21
C ARG A 39 -13.19 1.25 -19.20
N ILE A 40 -12.93 0.30 -18.33
CA ILE A 40 -11.78 0.30 -17.43
C ILE A 40 -10.99 -0.99 -17.68
N ASP A 41 -9.74 -0.87 -18.09
CA ASP A 41 -8.83 -2.01 -18.31
C ASP A 41 -7.95 -2.27 -17.09
N LEU A 42 -7.53 -1.20 -16.40
CA LEU A 42 -6.69 -1.24 -15.21
C LEU A 42 -7.21 -0.25 -14.17
N MET A 43 -7.48 -0.73 -12.97
CA MET A 43 -7.75 0.10 -11.78
C MET A 43 -6.52 0.05 -10.86
N VAL A 44 -5.94 1.21 -10.59
CA VAL A 44 -4.79 1.36 -9.68
C VAL A 44 -5.22 2.06 -8.39
N SER A 45 -5.26 1.32 -7.30
CA SER A 45 -5.53 1.85 -5.95
C SER A 45 -4.20 2.11 -5.26
N ASN A 46 -3.72 3.37 -5.33
CA ASN A 46 -2.37 3.74 -4.89
C ASN A 46 -2.35 4.74 -3.72
N ALA A 47 -3.43 5.45 -3.46
CA ALA A 47 -3.48 6.44 -2.38
C ALA A 47 -3.16 5.81 -1.02
N GLY A 48 -2.36 6.50 -0.23
CA GLY A 48 -1.97 6.02 1.08
C GLY A 48 -1.06 7.00 1.82
N TYR A 49 -0.93 6.80 3.11
CA TYR A 49 -0.03 7.54 3.98
C TYR A 49 0.50 6.63 5.08
N VAL A 50 1.51 7.06 5.81
CA VAL A 50 2.10 6.33 6.93
C VAL A 50 1.96 7.13 8.20
N THR A 51 1.82 6.46 9.34
CA THR A 51 1.89 7.05 10.67
C THR A 51 2.92 6.33 11.51
N VAL A 52 3.53 7.03 12.44
CA VAL A 52 4.36 6.48 13.50
C VAL A 52 3.49 6.35 14.73
N GLY A 53 3.61 5.24 15.45
CA GLY A 53 2.85 4.94 16.65
C GLY A 53 2.74 3.44 16.89
N ALA A 54 2.48 3.07 18.15
CA ALA A 54 2.26 1.70 18.58
C ALA A 54 0.88 1.56 19.25
N LEU A 55 0.81 0.97 20.43
CA LEU A 55 -0.46 0.74 21.13
C LEU A 55 -1.07 2.03 21.72
N GLU A 56 -0.29 3.08 21.91
CA GLU A 56 -0.71 4.40 22.40
C GLU A 56 -1.39 5.25 21.32
N ALA A 57 -1.22 4.89 20.04
CA ALA A 57 -1.77 5.67 18.94
C ALA A 57 -3.31 5.65 18.93
N PRO A 58 -3.99 6.77 18.57
CA PRO A 58 -5.44 6.87 18.62
C PRO A 58 -6.17 5.91 17.69
N ASP A 59 -7.25 5.28 18.17
CA ASP A 59 -8.09 4.39 17.35
C ASP A 59 -8.69 5.06 16.11
N GLU A 60 -8.97 6.36 16.19
CA GLU A 60 -9.49 7.14 15.08
C GLU A 60 -8.52 7.19 13.90
N GLU A 61 -7.24 7.16 14.19
CA GLU A 61 -6.20 7.13 13.16
C GLU A 61 -6.14 5.78 12.46
N LEU A 62 -6.28 4.67 13.21
CA LEU A 62 -6.43 3.34 12.63
C LEU A 62 -7.65 3.26 11.70
N LYS A 63 -8.79 3.80 12.13
CA LYS A 63 -10.02 3.81 11.33
C LYS A 63 -9.83 4.57 10.01
N LYS A 64 -9.29 5.79 10.07
CA LYS A 64 -8.99 6.59 8.87
C LYS A 64 -8.01 5.90 7.93
N MET A 65 -6.97 5.30 8.49
CA MET A 65 -5.98 4.57 7.70
C MET A 65 -6.60 3.32 7.07
N PHE A 66 -7.52 2.66 7.78
CA PHE A 66 -8.25 1.51 7.25
C PHE A 66 -9.16 1.92 6.09
N ASP A 67 -9.84 3.07 6.17
CA ASP A 67 -10.65 3.58 5.07
C ASP A 67 -9.80 3.84 3.82
N VAL A 68 -8.63 4.45 3.96
CA VAL A 68 -7.74 4.77 2.82
C VAL A 68 -7.03 3.53 2.28
N HIS A 69 -6.53 2.63 3.14
CA HIS A 69 -5.66 1.52 2.72
C HIS A 69 -6.41 0.25 2.36
N VAL A 70 -7.64 0.08 2.87
CA VAL A 70 -8.40 -1.17 2.71
C VAL A 70 -9.74 -0.90 2.05
N MET A 71 -10.56 -0.01 2.64
CA MET A 71 -11.89 0.26 2.12
C MET A 71 -11.85 0.90 0.74
N ALA A 72 -10.91 1.83 0.50
CA ALA A 72 -10.71 2.43 -0.83
C ALA A 72 -10.42 1.36 -1.90
N HIS A 73 -9.58 0.36 -1.60
CA HIS A 73 -9.29 -0.75 -2.51
C HIS A 73 -10.53 -1.63 -2.74
N LEU A 74 -11.29 -1.91 -1.66
CA LEU A 74 -12.53 -2.66 -1.75
C LEU A 74 -13.58 -1.93 -2.58
N TRP A 75 -13.78 -0.63 -2.37
CA TRP A 75 -14.73 0.17 -3.14
C TRP A 75 -14.30 0.31 -4.60
N ALA A 76 -13.02 0.54 -4.86
CA ALA A 76 -12.47 0.55 -6.21
C ALA A 76 -12.76 -0.77 -6.95
N ALA A 77 -12.53 -1.91 -6.32
CA ALA A 77 -12.85 -3.21 -6.88
C ALA A 77 -14.37 -3.41 -7.05
N ARG A 78 -15.18 -3.08 -6.03
CA ARG A 78 -16.65 -3.20 -6.05
C ARG A 78 -17.27 -2.48 -7.22
N HIS A 79 -16.83 -1.26 -7.48
CA HIS A 79 -17.41 -0.43 -8.54
C HIS A 79 -16.78 -0.67 -9.93
N SER A 80 -15.51 -1.11 -10.02
CA SER A 80 -14.86 -1.35 -11.33
C SER A 80 -15.08 -2.76 -11.89
N ILE A 81 -15.09 -3.79 -11.04
CA ILE A 81 -15.22 -5.20 -11.49
C ILE A 81 -16.42 -5.44 -12.40
N PRO A 82 -17.65 -4.95 -12.11
CA PRO A 82 -18.78 -5.17 -13.01
C PRO A 82 -18.52 -4.67 -14.44
N HIS A 83 -17.97 -3.49 -14.59
CA HIS A 83 -17.61 -2.90 -15.90
C HIS A 83 -16.47 -3.67 -16.58
N MET A 84 -15.49 -4.14 -15.82
CA MET A 84 -14.40 -4.97 -16.35
C MET A 84 -14.92 -6.30 -16.87
N VAL A 85 -15.80 -6.98 -16.13
CA VAL A 85 -16.41 -8.25 -16.54
C VAL A 85 -17.25 -8.05 -17.81
N GLU A 86 -18.06 -7.01 -17.88
CA GLU A 86 -18.83 -6.67 -19.08
C GLU A 86 -17.92 -6.41 -20.29
N ALA A 87 -16.75 -5.82 -20.07
CA ALA A 87 -15.74 -5.58 -21.11
C ALA A 87 -14.88 -6.81 -21.47
N GLY A 88 -15.12 -7.97 -20.83
CA GLY A 88 -14.39 -9.23 -21.09
C GLY A 88 -13.19 -9.47 -20.19
N GLY A 89 -13.04 -8.71 -19.11
CA GLY A 89 -11.97 -8.82 -18.11
C GLY A 89 -11.29 -7.49 -17.80
N GLY A 90 -10.43 -7.50 -16.78
CA GLY A 90 -9.73 -6.31 -16.35
C GLY A 90 -8.61 -6.63 -15.35
N TYR A 91 -7.95 -5.59 -14.86
CA TYR A 91 -6.81 -5.70 -13.97
C TYR A 91 -6.95 -4.78 -12.75
N LEU A 92 -6.71 -5.31 -11.56
CA LEU A 92 -6.62 -4.54 -10.31
C LEU A 92 -5.17 -4.52 -9.83
N LEU A 93 -4.63 -3.34 -9.59
CA LEU A 93 -3.33 -3.14 -8.96
C LEU A 93 -3.53 -2.39 -7.64
N ASN A 94 -3.26 -3.03 -6.54
CA ASN A 94 -3.36 -2.46 -5.20
C ASN A 94 -1.97 -2.17 -4.63
N THR A 95 -1.74 -0.96 -4.14
CA THR A 95 -0.48 -0.59 -3.48
C THR A 95 -0.57 -0.90 -1.99
N ALA A 96 0.06 -2.02 -1.59
CA ALA A 96 0.28 -2.34 -0.18
C ALA A 96 1.63 -1.78 0.30
N SER A 97 2.51 -2.62 0.78
CA SER A 97 3.88 -2.33 1.25
C SER A 97 4.56 -3.64 1.63
N ALA A 98 5.88 -3.68 1.69
CA ALA A 98 6.63 -4.72 2.41
C ALA A 98 6.20 -4.83 3.87
N ALA A 99 5.72 -3.74 4.48
CA ALA A 99 5.12 -3.73 5.81
C ALA A 99 3.91 -4.69 5.94
N GLY A 100 3.17 -4.92 4.85
CA GLY A 100 2.06 -5.86 4.80
C GLY A 100 2.50 -7.34 4.74
N LEU A 101 3.75 -7.60 4.43
CA LEU A 101 4.35 -8.94 4.45
C LEU A 101 5.21 -9.17 5.71
N LEU A 102 5.96 -8.15 6.14
CA LEU A 102 7.05 -8.30 7.11
C LEU A 102 6.76 -7.68 8.47
N THR A 103 5.81 -6.76 8.57
CA THR A 103 5.53 -5.88 9.72
C THR A 103 6.56 -4.73 9.84
N GLN A 104 6.06 -3.49 9.89
CA GLN A 104 6.87 -2.28 10.05
C GLN A 104 7.05 -1.97 11.53
N LEU A 105 8.28 -1.95 12.02
CA LEU A 105 8.61 -1.52 13.39
C LEU A 105 8.24 -0.04 13.59
N GLY A 106 7.61 0.30 14.70
CA GLY A 106 7.21 1.67 15.04
C GLY A 106 6.01 2.21 14.26
N SER A 107 5.26 1.35 13.56
CA SER A 107 4.10 1.76 12.78
C SER A 107 3.01 0.66 12.77
N LEU A 108 2.30 0.54 13.91
CA LEU A 108 1.29 -0.49 14.15
C LEU A 108 0.15 -0.41 13.13
N HIS A 109 -0.48 0.78 13.03
CA HIS A 109 -1.66 1.00 12.17
C HIS A 109 -1.34 0.73 10.69
N TYR A 110 -0.16 1.19 10.24
CA TYR A 110 0.31 0.95 8.88
C TYR A 110 0.51 -0.54 8.62
N SER A 111 1.17 -1.25 9.53
CA SER A 111 1.40 -2.69 9.40
C SER A 111 0.09 -3.47 9.31
N VAL A 112 -0.86 -3.20 10.20
CA VAL A 112 -2.17 -3.87 10.23
C VAL A 112 -2.93 -3.62 8.94
N THR A 113 -3.04 -2.35 8.50
CA THR A 113 -3.80 -2.00 7.31
C THR A 113 -3.16 -2.51 6.03
N LYS A 114 -1.83 -2.54 5.92
CA LYS A 114 -1.13 -3.09 4.74
C LYS A 114 -1.20 -4.61 4.67
N HIS A 115 -1.23 -5.34 5.80
CA HIS A 115 -1.57 -6.78 5.82
C HIS A 115 -3.00 -7.00 5.34
N ALA A 116 -3.97 -6.21 5.81
CA ALA A 116 -5.35 -6.31 5.38
C ALA A 116 -5.52 -6.02 3.88
N ALA A 117 -4.79 -5.05 3.31
CA ALA A 117 -4.79 -4.76 1.88
C ALA A 117 -4.27 -5.94 1.03
N ILE A 118 -3.25 -6.66 1.50
CA ILE A 118 -2.75 -7.87 0.83
C ILE A 118 -3.82 -8.97 0.88
N SER A 119 -4.38 -9.24 2.06
CA SER A 119 -5.43 -10.27 2.21
C SER A 119 -6.66 -9.98 1.35
N LEU A 120 -7.09 -8.70 1.25
CA LEU A 120 -8.14 -8.29 0.31
C LEU A 120 -7.76 -8.61 -1.13
N SER A 121 -6.52 -8.31 -1.53
CA SER A 121 -6.02 -8.56 -2.90
C SER A 121 -5.96 -10.05 -3.22
N GLU A 122 -5.56 -10.89 -2.26
CA GLU A 122 -5.60 -12.36 -2.38
C GLU A 122 -7.03 -12.86 -2.60
N PHE A 123 -7.98 -12.39 -1.77
CA PHE A 123 -9.38 -12.74 -1.91
C PHE A 123 -9.93 -12.37 -3.30
N LEU A 124 -9.63 -11.15 -3.78
CA LEU A 124 -10.06 -10.69 -5.11
C LEU A 124 -9.44 -11.55 -6.22
N SER A 125 -8.16 -11.88 -6.13
CA SER A 125 -7.46 -12.73 -7.10
C SER A 125 -8.04 -14.14 -7.18
N ILE A 126 -8.40 -14.73 -6.05
CA ILE A 126 -9.00 -16.06 -5.98
C ILE A 126 -10.43 -16.03 -6.52
N SER A 127 -11.24 -15.07 -6.04
CA SER A 127 -12.70 -15.09 -6.25
C SER A 127 -13.14 -14.64 -7.63
N TYR A 128 -12.37 -13.77 -8.30
CA TYR A 128 -12.78 -13.16 -9.58
C TYR A 128 -11.94 -13.63 -10.79
N ARG A 129 -11.04 -14.59 -10.59
CA ARG A 129 -10.18 -15.11 -11.65
C ARG A 129 -10.97 -15.68 -12.84
N GLU A 130 -12.03 -16.44 -12.57
CA GLU A 130 -12.88 -17.04 -13.62
C GLU A 130 -13.66 -15.98 -14.43
N HIS A 131 -13.82 -14.77 -13.87
CA HIS A 131 -14.43 -13.64 -14.55
C HIS A 131 -13.42 -12.80 -15.36
N GLY A 132 -12.19 -13.29 -15.54
CA GLY A 132 -11.14 -12.59 -16.28
C GLY A 132 -10.51 -11.42 -15.52
N ILE A 133 -10.68 -11.34 -14.20
CA ILE A 133 -10.07 -10.30 -13.37
C ILE A 133 -8.71 -10.77 -12.88
N LYS A 134 -7.68 -10.01 -13.24
CA LYS A 134 -6.31 -10.19 -12.77
C LYS A 134 -6.03 -9.22 -11.62
N VAL A 135 -5.20 -9.63 -10.68
CA VAL A 135 -4.89 -8.82 -9.50
C VAL A 135 -3.41 -8.89 -9.20
N SER A 136 -2.79 -7.73 -9.01
CA SER A 136 -1.45 -7.59 -8.44
C SER A 136 -1.48 -6.73 -7.19
N VAL A 137 -0.55 -7.00 -6.29
CA VAL A 137 -0.28 -6.15 -5.13
C VAL A 137 1.17 -5.69 -5.15
N LEU A 138 1.35 -4.36 -5.14
CA LEU A 138 2.65 -3.72 -5.08
C LEU A 138 3.10 -3.62 -3.63
N CYS A 139 4.26 -4.20 -3.30
CA CYS A 139 4.80 -4.26 -1.94
C CYS A 139 6.22 -3.67 -1.87
N PRO A 140 6.42 -2.36 -2.02
CA PRO A 140 7.73 -1.73 -1.91
C PRO A 140 8.19 -1.61 -0.46
N GLN A 141 9.49 -1.48 -0.26
CA GLN A 141 10.10 -0.89 0.93
C GLN A 141 10.18 0.63 0.76
N SER A 142 11.30 1.25 1.09
CA SER A 142 11.47 2.70 1.01
C SER A 142 11.55 3.20 -0.42
N VAL A 143 10.74 4.20 -0.74
CA VAL A 143 10.71 4.88 -2.04
C VAL A 143 10.86 6.39 -1.79
N GLU A 144 11.61 7.08 -2.63
CA GLU A 144 11.81 8.53 -2.58
C GLU A 144 10.53 9.28 -2.95
N THR A 145 9.66 9.46 -1.96
CA THR A 145 8.36 10.13 -2.10
C THR A 145 8.10 11.02 -0.88
N ASP A 146 7.10 11.88 -0.98
CA ASP A 146 6.67 12.74 0.12
C ASP A 146 5.82 12.02 1.18
N ILE A 147 5.80 10.69 1.22
CA ILE A 147 4.93 9.93 2.13
C ILE A 147 5.22 10.23 3.61
N LEU A 148 6.48 10.42 3.97
CA LEU A 148 6.89 10.78 5.33
C LEU A 148 6.58 12.25 5.65
N GLN A 149 6.83 13.16 4.69
CA GLN A 149 6.53 14.59 4.82
C GLN A 149 5.04 14.86 4.95
N ASN A 150 4.21 14.03 4.30
CA ASN A 150 2.75 14.11 4.34
C ASN A 150 2.14 13.30 5.50
N SER A 151 2.96 12.64 6.34
CA SER A 151 2.48 11.90 7.49
C SER A 151 1.83 12.83 8.53
N PRO A 152 0.64 12.50 9.05
CA PRO A 152 0.03 13.23 10.17
C PRO A 152 0.88 13.21 11.45
N THR A 153 1.74 12.20 11.60
CA THR A 153 2.64 12.02 12.76
C THR A 153 4.09 12.39 12.44
N ARG A 154 4.32 13.24 11.41
CA ARG A 154 5.65 13.65 10.97
C ARG A 154 6.51 14.20 12.11
N GLU A 155 5.89 14.89 13.06
CA GLU A 155 6.59 15.49 14.22
C GLU A 155 7.20 14.45 15.17
N LEU A 156 6.71 13.21 15.14
CA LEU A 156 7.24 12.09 15.91
C LEU A 156 8.46 11.44 15.22
N LEU A 157 8.73 11.80 13.97
CA LEU A 157 9.93 11.41 13.25
C LEU A 157 11.07 12.35 13.66
N SER A 158 11.82 12.00 14.71
CA SER A 158 13.00 12.77 15.11
C SER A 158 14.08 12.77 14.02
N GLU A 159 14.83 13.85 13.90
CA GLU A 159 16.02 13.89 13.04
C GLU A 159 16.99 12.79 13.50
N GLY A 160 17.31 11.87 12.57
CA GLY A 160 18.21 10.74 12.86
C GLY A 160 17.49 9.42 13.19
N THR A 161 16.15 9.36 13.25
CA THR A 161 15.43 8.09 13.37
C THR A 161 15.69 7.24 12.13
N SER A 162 16.28 6.06 12.32
CA SER A 162 16.54 5.12 11.24
C SER A 162 15.21 4.63 10.67
N ASN A 163 14.99 4.82 9.37
CA ASN A 163 13.83 4.26 8.67
C ASN A 163 14.03 2.74 8.48
N PRO A 164 13.26 1.87 9.17
CA PRO A 164 13.39 0.42 9.03
C PRO A 164 13.18 -0.09 7.59
N ALA A 165 12.42 0.66 6.79
CA ALA A 165 12.14 0.31 5.40
C ALA A 165 13.28 0.67 4.43
N ALA A 166 14.32 1.38 4.88
CA ALA A 166 15.43 1.82 4.04
C ALA A 166 16.68 0.91 4.14
N VAL A 167 16.59 -0.22 4.84
CA VAL A 167 17.75 -1.12 5.09
C VAL A 167 18.35 -1.70 3.81
N ASP A 168 17.54 -1.91 2.79
CA ASP A 168 17.94 -2.46 1.49
C ASP A 168 18.05 -1.37 0.40
N GLY A 169 18.05 -0.11 0.82
CA GLY A 169 18.13 1.06 -0.06
C GLY A 169 16.81 1.81 -0.21
N VAL A 170 16.87 2.88 -0.99
CA VAL A 170 15.72 3.72 -1.33
C VAL A 170 15.62 3.75 -2.86
N LEU A 171 14.48 3.32 -3.40
CA LEU A 171 14.24 3.36 -4.85
C LEU A 171 13.57 4.68 -5.25
N THR A 172 13.81 5.10 -6.48
CA THR A 172 13.07 6.20 -7.09
C THR A 172 11.65 5.77 -7.48
N PRO A 173 10.70 6.70 -7.60
CA PRO A 173 9.36 6.41 -8.12
C PRO A 173 9.39 5.75 -9.51
N GLU A 174 10.33 6.14 -10.37
CA GLU A 174 10.52 5.63 -11.72
C GLU A 174 10.94 4.16 -11.71
N GLU A 175 11.88 3.76 -10.84
CA GLU A 175 12.31 2.36 -10.68
C GLU A 175 11.15 1.48 -10.19
N VAL A 176 10.35 1.99 -9.26
CA VAL A 176 9.15 1.29 -8.79
C VAL A 176 8.11 1.18 -9.90
N ALA A 177 7.87 2.26 -10.67
CA ALA A 177 6.95 2.24 -11.79
C ALA A 177 7.39 1.23 -12.88
N GLN A 178 8.68 1.12 -13.15
CA GLN A 178 9.22 0.12 -14.08
C GLN A 178 8.94 -1.31 -13.58
N SER A 179 9.16 -1.57 -12.28
CA SER A 179 8.83 -2.86 -11.65
C SER A 179 7.34 -3.18 -11.76
N VAL A 180 6.47 -2.17 -11.64
CA VAL A 180 5.02 -2.32 -11.82
C VAL A 180 4.69 -2.72 -13.25
N ILE A 181 5.25 -2.04 -14.26
CA ILE A 181 5.00 -2.33 -15.68
C ILE A 181 5.38 -3.78 -16.00
N GLU A 182 6.54 -4.23 -15.50
CA GLU A 182 7.03 -5.60 -15.69
C GLU A 182 6.12 -6.61 -14.97
N GLY A 183 5.80 -6.36 -13.70
CA GLY A 183 4.95 -7.23 -12.91
C GLY A 183 3.53 -7.40 -13.46
N VAL A 184 2.92 -6.29 -13.92
CA VAL A 184 1.60 -6.32 -14.58
C VAL A 184 1.66 -7.08 -15.92
N ARG A 185 2.71 -6.88 -16.72
CA ARG A 185 2.91 -7.61 -17.98
C ARG A 185 3.06 -9.11 -17.77
N GLU A 186 3.74 -9.52 -16.70
CA GLU A 186 3.95 -10.90 -16.32
C GLU A 186 2.81 -11.50 -15.48
N GLU A 187 1.79 -10.68 -15.16
CA GLU A 187 0.64 -11.06 -14.33
C GLU A 187 1.04 -11.60 -12.94
N LYS A 188 2.14 -11.10 -12.39
CA LYS A 188 2.62 -11.47 -11.06
C LYS A 188 1.67 -10.94 -9.99
N PHE A 189 1.28 -11.79 -9.03
CA PHE A 189 0.48 -11.33 -7.90
C PHE A 189 1.28 -10.37 -7.00
N HIS A 190 2.45 -10.76 -6.50
CA HIS A 190 3.33 -9.87 -5.76
C HIS A 190 4.30 -9.15 -6.70
N ILE A 191 4.25 -7.82 -6.70
CA ILE A 191 5.25 -6.96 -7.33
C ILE A 191 6.15 -6.43 -6.22
N LEU A 192 7.41 -6.91 -6.21
CA LEU A 192 8.39 -6.63 -5.17
C LEU A 192 9.56 -5.85 -5.77
N PRO A 193 9.52 -4.50 -5.76
CA PRO A 193 10.61 -3.70 -6.32
C PRO A 193 11.94 -3.92 -5.60
N HIS A 194 11.90 -4.23 -4.29
CA HIS A 194 13.06 -4.65 -3.50
C HIS A 194 13.06 -6.18 -3.43
N PRO A 195 13.96 -6.86 -4.14
CA PRO A 195 13.94 -8.33 -4.27
C PRO A 195 14.19 -9.05 -2.94
N GLU A 196 14.83 -8.41 -1.97
CA GLU A 196 15.10 -8.93 -0.62
C GLU A 196 13.81 -9.27 0.13
N VAL A 197 12.72 -8.55 -0.15
CA VAL A 197 11.39 -8.77 0.46
C VAL A 197 10.90 -10.20 0.23
N SER A 198 11.18 -10.78 -0.95
CA SER A 198 10.82 -12.16 -1.26
C SER A 198 11.51 -13.15 -0.31
N GLU A 199 12.81 -12.98 -0.09
CA GLU A 199 13.59 -13.83 0.82
C GLU A 199 13.16 -13.63 2.28
N TYR A 200 12.89 -12.39 2.71
CA TYR A 200 12.40 -12.11 4.06
C TYR A 200 11.03 -12.75 4.30
N SER A 201 10.12 -12.63 3.35
CA SER A 201 8.79 -13.26 3.42
C SER A 201 8.89 -14.78 3.51
N ARG A 202 9.79 -15.40 2.72
CA ARG A 202 10.06 -16.84 2.79
C ARG A 202 10.59 -17.24 4.18
N ARG A 203 11.58 -16.53 4.73
CA ARG A 203 12.13 -16.79 6.08
C ARG A 203 11.07 -16.67 7.16
N LYS A 204 10.16 -15.68 7.05
CA LYS A 204 9.04 -15.50 7.96
C LYS A 204 8.07 -16.68 7.92
N SER A 205 7.79 -17.22 6.71
CA SER A 205 6.91 -18.38 6.54
C SER A 205 7.55 -19.69 6.97
N ASP A 206 8.84 -19.85 6.77
CA ASP A 206 9.57 -21.08 7.10
C ASP A 206 9.66 -21.29 8.63
N ASP A 207 9.88 -20.20 9.40
CA ASP A 207 10.01 -20.25 10.87
C ASP A 207 9.64 -18.91 11.48
N ILE A 208 8.36 -18.76 11.86
CA ILE A 208 7.83 -17.52 12.41
C ILE A 208 8.46 -17.14 13.75
N ASP A 209 8.75 -18.10 14.63
CA ASP A 209 9.31 -17.82 15.95
C ASP A 209 10.75 -17.29 15.83
N ARG A 210 11.53 -17.88 14.96
CA ARG A 210 12.88 -17.40 14.62
C ARG A 210 12.83 -16.01 14.00
N TRP A 211 11.88 -15.77 13.11
CA TRP A 211 11.65 -14.45 12.49
C TRP A 211 11.35 -13.39 13.54
N LEU A 212 10.36 -13.63 14.41
CA LEU A 212 9.96 -12.69 15.46
C LEU A 212 11.11 -12.39 16.43
N ALA A 213 11.88 -13.41 16.84
CA ALA A 213 13.07 -13.20 17.64
C ALA A 213 14.14 -12.34 16.92
N GLY A 214 14.26 -12.51 15.61
CA GLY A 214 15.13 -11.67 14.76
C GLY A 214 14.65 -10.21 14.70
N MET A 215 13.36 -9.99 14.48
CA MET A 215 12.74 -8.67 14.43
C MET A 215 12.83 -7.95 15.79
N HIS A 216 12.68 -8.66 16.90
CA HIS A 216 12.89 -8.10 18.24
C HIS A 216 14.34 -7.58 18.40
N ARG A 217 15.33 -8.37 18.02
CA ARG A 217 16.74 -7.91 18.08
C ARG A 217 17.00 -6.72 17.12
N PHE A 218 16.34 -6.69 15.99
CA PHE A 218 16.41 -5.57 15.04
C PHE A 218 15.80 -4.31 15.64
N GLN A 219 14.63 -4.42 16.28
CA GLN A 219 14.01 -3.31 17.02
C GLN A 219 14.95 -2.73 18.07
N GLN A 220 15.59 -3.57 18.89
CA GLN A 220 16.54 -3.12 19.91
C GLN A 220 17.75 -2.37 19.33
N LYS A 221 18.14 -2.63 18.08
CA LYS A 221 19.20 -1.88 17.39
C LYS A 221 18.73 -0.55 16.83
N LEU A 222 17.49 -0.47 16.37
CA LEU A 222 16.93 0.74 15.77
C LEU A 222 16.49 1.75 16.83
N PHE A 223 15.98 1.27 17.95
CA PHE A 223 15.43 2.11 19.01
C PHE A 223 16.22 1.86 20.31
N PRO A 224 16.94 2.85 20.82
CA PRO A 224 17.57 2.78 22.13
C PRO A 224 16.58 2.49 23.26
N ALA A 225 17.08 2.08 24.41
CA ALA A 225 16.26 1.84 25.59
C ALA A 225 15.48 3.12 25.99
N GLY A 226 14.18 3.00 26.19
CA GLY A 226 13.27 4.11 26.47
C GLY A 226 12.71 4.83 25.23
N GLU A 227 13.14 4.46 24.02
CA GLU A 227 12.66 5.00 22.75
C GLU A 227 12.00 3.95 21.87
N SER A 228 11.88 2.72 22.37
CA SER A 228 11.29 1.59 21.63
C SER A 228 9.76 1.73 21.57
N PRO A 229 9.12 1.26 20.49
CA PRO A 229 7.66 1.18 20.41
C PRO A 229 7.00 0.46 21.61
N SER A 230 7.71 -0.45 22.26
CA SER A 230 7.23 -1.11 23.49
C SER A 230 7.21 -0.19 24.71
N ASP A 231 8.01 0.87 24.71
CA ASP A 231 8.12 1.80 25.83
C ASP A 231 7.07 2.92 25.76
N TRP A 232 6.57 3.24 24.56
CA TRP A 232 5.67 4.38 24.33
C TRP A 232 4.35 4.32 25.10
N LEU A 233 3.81 3.11 25.31
CA LEU A 233 2.58 2.95 26.11
C LEU A 233 2.83 2.97 27.62
N ILE A 234 4.00 2.52 28.07
CA ILE A 234 4.31 2.29 29.48
C ILE A 234 5.22 3.37 30.09
N SER A 235 5.69 4.33 29.29
CA SER A 235 6.43 5.52 29.72
C SER A 235 5.47 6.61 30.16
#